data_006b3a93e16e7002138c08288868aab2
#
_entry.id   006b3a93e16e7002138c08288868aab2
#
_cell.length_a   1.000
_cell.length_b   1.000
_cell.length_c   1.000
_cell.angle_alpha   90.00
_cell.angle_beta   90.00
_cell.angle_gamma   90.00
#
_symmetry.space_group_name_H-M   'P 1'
#
loop_
_entity.id
_entity.type
_entity.pdbx_description
1 polymer ?
#
loop_
_entity_poly.entity_id
_entity_poly.type
_entity_poly.pdbx_seq_one_letter_code
_entity_poly.pdbx_strand_id
1 'polypeptide(L)'
;IWFIALFFAALVLPFPLFWLLRGGLDTSNHENRTLTSWQDVAEAPWSEKTAVFEEMLGDHAAFRNQFMTLNAAFNYRLFGTVQSSEVLLGRDEWLFYKNVSDSRSLDDYQGLNPYSPEQLGQIAADLTALQQLLAQRGVQLVLLVAPNKEGVYSEYMPAGVPQVGPTK
;
A
#
# COMPACT_ATOMS: atom_id res chain seq x y z
N ILE A 1 -16.58 41.41 -4.38
CA ILE A 1 -15.14 41.76 -4.30
C ILE A 1 -14.45 40.96 -3.21
N TRP A 2 -14.96 40.91 -1.98
CA TRP A 2 -14.36 40.20 -0.86
C TRP A 2 -14.21 38.69 -1.09
N PHE A 3 -15.20 38.04 -1.72
CA PHE A 3 -15.13 36.65 -2.08
C PHE A 3 -13.98 36.35 -3.06
N ILE A 4 -13.81 37.18 -4.07
CA ILE A 4 -12.71 37.06 -5.04
C ILE A 4 -11.35 37.23 -4.34
N ALA A 5 -11.23 38.25 -3.49
CA ALA A 5 -10.01 38.47 -2.72
C ALA A 5 -9.67 37.28 -1.79
N LEU A 6 -10.67 36.76 -1.09
CA LEU A 6 -10.51 35.58 -0.22
C LEU A 6 -10.09 34.33 -1.02
N PHE A 7 -10.70 34.14 -2.19
CA PHE A 7 -10.37 33.01 -3.07
C PHE A 7 -8.91 33.06 -3.53
N PHE A 8 -8.47 34.22 -4.05
CA PHE A 8 -7.07 34.40 -4.46
C PHE A 8 -6.10 34.35 -3.28
N ALA A 9 -6.49 34.87 -2.12
CA ALA A 9 -5.69 34.76 -0.91
C ALA A 9 -5.52 33.30 -0.49
N ALA A 10 -6.58 32.50 -0.49
CA ALA A 10 -6.53 31.08 -0.18
C ALA A 10 -5.66 30.29 -1.16
N LEU A 11 -5.61 30.71 -2.41
CA LEU A 11 -4.81 30.05 -3.45
C LEU A 11 -3.32 30.41 -3.35
N VAL A 12 -2.99 31.66 -3.00
CA VAL A 12 -1.61 32.17 -3.05
C VAL A 12 -0.91 32.09 -1.68
N LEU A 13 -1.61 32.38 -0.59
CA LEU A 13 -1.03 32.43 0.76
C LEU A 13 -0.34 31.15 1.25
N PRO A 14 -0.79 29.94 0.90
CA PRO A 14 -0.11 28.71 1.35
C PRO A 14 1.37 28.66 0.96
N PHE A 15 1.75 29.18 -0.20
CA PHE A 15 3.13 29.08 -0.68
C PHE A 15 4.12 29.91 0.14
N PRO A 16 3.94 31.25 0.33
CA PRO A 16 4.85 32.03 1.16
C PRO A 16 4.79 31.61 2.64
N LEU A 17 3.61 31.20 3.14
CA LEU A 17 3.47 30.71 4.50
C LEU A 17 4.24 29.39 4.73
N PHE A 18 4.15 28.47 3.79
CA PHE A 18 4.94 27.22 3.83
C PHE A 18 6.45 27.54 3.84
N TRP A 19 6.89 28.45 2.98
CA TRP A 19 8.30 28.85 2.92
C TRP A 19 8.81 29.43 4.24
N LEU A 20 7.96 30.22 4.92
CA LEU A 20 8.28 30.82 6.22
C LEU A 20 8.34 29.77 7.34
N LEU A 21 7.43 28.77 7.31
CA LEU A 21 7.27 27.79 8.39
C LEU A 21 8.04 26.49 8.15
N ARG A 22 8.56 26.23 6.97
CA ARG A 22 9.16 24.94 6.56
C ARG A 22 10.25 24.41 7.49
N GLY A 23 10.96 25.29 8.21
CA GLY A 23 12.01 24.87 9.15
C GLY A 23 11.51 24.09 10.37
N GLY A 24 10.19 24.18 10.68
CA GLY A 24 9.54 23.44 11.75
C GLY A 24 8.55 22.38 11.27
N LEU A 25 8.41 22.22 9.94
CA LEU A 25 7.48 21.27 9.36
C LEU A 25 8.21 20.02 8.86
N ASP A 26 7.54 18.87 8.95
CA ASP A 26 8.02 17.66 8.30
C ASP A 26 7.80 17.79 6.78
N THR A 27 8.89 17.80 6.05
CA THR A 27 8.94 17.86 4.58
C THR A 27 9.56 16.59 3.99
N SER A 28 9.78 15.55 4.80
CA SER A 28 10.37 14.29 4.38
C SER A 28 9.45 13.53 3.42
N ASN A 29 10.03 12.79 2.51
CA ASN A 29 9.26 11.85 1.70
C ASN A 29 8.99 10.58 2.52
N HIS A 30 7.73 10.36 2.89
CA HIS A 30 7.24 9.16 3.58
C HIS A 30 6.62 8.13 2.64
N GLU A 31 6.60 8.42 1.35
CA GLU A 31 6.09 7.51 0.34
C GLU A 31 7.23 6.62 -0.18
N ASN A 32 6.98 5.36 -0.37
CA ASN A 32 7.97 4.43 -0.93
C ASN A 32 8.09 4.59 -2.46
N ARG A 33 8.19 5.84 -2.92
CA ARG A 33 8.41 6.23 -4.32
C ARG A 33 9.26 7.48 -4.43
N THR A 34 9.87 7.69 -5.57
CA THR A 34 10.50 8.96 -5.90
C THR A 34 9.43 10.00 -6.23
N LEU A 35 9.58 11.22 -5.71
CA LEU A 35 8.68 12.32 -6.06
C LEU A 35 9.08 12.88 -7.44
N THR A 36 8.07 13.25 -8.21
CA THR A 36 8.24 13.79 -9.56
C THR A 36 8.95 15.14 -9.51
N SER A 37 9.99 15.30 -10.32
CA SER A 37 10.84 16.47 -10.37
C SER A 37 10.60 17.33 -11.61
N TRP A 38 11.17 18.54 -11.66
CA TRP A 38 11.19 19.36 -12.86
C TRP A 38 11.93 18.70 -14.02
N GLN A 39 12.90 17.84 -13.74
CA GLN A 39 13.62 17.10 -14.76
C GLN A 39 12.69 16.10 -15.44
N ASP A 40 11.86 15.37 -14.67
CA ASP A 40 10.89 14.42 -15.23
C ASP A 40 9.89 15.13 -16.14
N VAL A 41 9.45 16.34 -15.77
CA VAL A 41 8.58 17.18 -16.63
C VAL A 41 9.30 17.58 -17.92
N ALA A 42 10.58 17.94 -17.84
CA ALA A 42 11.34 18.36 -19.02
C ALA A 42 11.55 17.20 -20.01
N GLU A 43 11.82 16.01 -19.50
CA GLU A 43 12.11 14.78 -20.25
C GLU A 43 10.84 14.07 -20.76
N ALA A 44 9.66 14.36 -20.15
CA ALA A 44 8.40 13.74 -20.53
C ALA A 44 8.00 13.99 -21.99
N PRO A 45 7.45 12.98 -22.68
CA PRO A 45 6.85 13.15 -24.01
C PRO A 45 5.78 14.24 -23.99
N TRP A 46 5.61 14.95 -25.11
CA TRP A 46 4.65 16.06 -25.19
C TRP A 46 3.21 15.66 -24.83
N SER A 47 2.81 14.42 -25.17
CA SER A 47 1.50 13.86 -24.84
C SER A 47 1.26 13.65 -23.35
N GLU A 48 2.32 13.48 -22.55
CA GLU A 48 2.27 13.18 -21.12
C GLU A 48 2.68 14.36 -20.24
N LYS A 49 3.24 15.39 -20.86
CA LYS A 49 3.86 16.53 -20.17
C LYS A 49 2.92 17.21 -19.17
N THR A 50 1.65 17.33 -19.50
CA THR A 50 0.65 17.94 -18.61
C THR A 50 0.41 17.07 -17.38
N ALA A 51 0.28 15.74 -17.56
CA ALA A 51 0.07 14.81 -16.47
C ALA A 51 1.28 14.76 -15.52
N VAL A 52 2.50 14.69 -16.07
CA VAL A 52 3.73 14.72 -15.27
C VAL A 52 3.89 16.06 -14.54
N PHE A 53 3.50 17.16 -15.16
CA PHE A 53 3.52 18.48 -14.51
C PHE A 53 2.51 18.57 -13.36
N GLU A 54 1.30 18.07 -13.54
CA GLU A 54 0.28 17.99 -12.47
C GLU A 54 0.75 17.13 -11.30
N GLU A 55 1.38 15.99 -11.59
CA GLU A 55 1.97 15.12 -10.57
C GLU A 55 3.08 15.85 -9.79
N MET A 56 3.98 16.53 -10.49
CA MET A 56 5.03 17.33 -9.87
C MET A 56 4.46 18.43 -8.97
N LEU A 57 3.43 19.14 -9.41
CA LEU A 57 2.76 20.15 -8.58
C LEU A 57 2.13 19.54 -7.34
N GLY A 58 1.48 18.38 -7.47
CA GLY A 58 0.91 17.63 -6.36
C GLY A 58 1.96 17.18 -5.35
N ASP A 59 3.09 16.68 -5.84
CA ASP A 59 4.19 16.20 -5.02
C ASP A 59 4.89 17.31 -4.23
N HIS A 60 4.94 18.52 -4.78
CA HIS A 60 5.56 19.68 -4.16
C HIS A 60 4.55 20.70 -3.60
N ALA A 61 3.30 20.30 -3.42
CA ALA A 61 2.27 21.18 -2.88
C ALA A 61 2.63 21.63 -1.46
N ALA A 62 2.37 22.93 -1.18
CA ALA A 62 2.58 23.51 0.14
C ALA A 62 1.75 22.75 1.20
N PHE A 63 2.36 22.42 2.34
CA PHE A 63 1.74 21.68 3.45
C PHE A 63 1.21 20.28 3.08
N ARG A 64 1.71 19.66 2.01
CA ARG A 64 1.24 18.34 1.55
C ARG A 64 1.22 17.30 2.67
N ASN A 65 2.33 17.07 3.37
CA ASN A 65 2.42 16.08 4.44
C ASN A 65 1.46 16.38 5.59
N GLN A 66 1.30 17.65 5.95
CA GLN A 66 0.40 18.09 7.01
C GLN A 66 -1.07 17.85 6.63
N PHE A 67 -1.45 18.16 5.39
CA PHE A 67 -2.80 17.85 4.89
C PHE A 67 -3.06 16.36 4.75
N MET A 68 -2.10 15.58 4.33
CA MET A 68 -2.20 14.10 4.28
C MET A 68 -2.42 13.53 5.69
N THR A 69 -1.61 13.98 6.67
CA THR A 69 -1.75 13.56 8.07
C THR A 69 -3.09 13.96 8.67
N LEU A 70 -3.52 15.21 8.42
CA LEU A 70 -4.81 15.71 8.89
C LEU A 70 -5.97 14.91 8.28
N ASN A 71 -5.93 14.68 6.98
CA ASN A 71 -6.94 13.90 6.29
C ASN A 71 -6.99 12.44 6.79
N ALA A 72 -5.84 11.82 6.99
CA ALA A 72 -5.75 10.47 7.55
C ALA A 72 -6.35 10.42 8.97
N ALA A 73 -5.97 11.37 9.84
CA ALA A 73 -6.50 11.47 11.20
C ALA A 73 -8.02 11.72 11.22
N PHE A 74 -8.52 12.56 10.32
CA PHE A 74 -9.94 12.84 10.18
C PHE A 74 -10.73 11.60 9.77
N ASN A 75 -10.27 10.88 8.73
CA ASN A 75 -10.92 9.67 8.26
C ASN A 75 -10.89 8.55 9.31
N TYR A 76 -9.76 8.40 9.98
CA TYR A 76 -9.64 7.40 11.05
C TYR A 76 -10.59 7.71 12.23
N ARG A 77 -10.62 8.95 12.71
CA ARG A 77 -11.42 9.32 13.89
C ARG A 77 -12.92 9.37 13.62
N LEU A 78 -13.35 9.79 12.44
CA LEU A 78 -14.78 9.92 12.11
C LEU A 78 -15.38 8.67 11.48
N PHE A 79 -14.61 7.96 10.66
CA PHE A 79 -15.12 6.83 9.89
C PHE A 79 -14.46 5.50 10.24
N GLY A 80 -13.45 5.48 11.10
CA GLY A 80 -12.69 4.26 11.41
C GLY A 80 -12.04 3.63 10.19
N THR A 81 -11.68 4.44 9.18
CA THR A 81 -11.12 3.95 7.92
C THR A 81 -9.69 4.42 7.70
N VAL A 82 -8.88 3.55 7.13
CA VAL A 82 -7.54 3.89 6.63
C VAL A 82 -7.62 4.09 5.13
N GLN A 83 -7.21 5.27 4.65
CA GLN A 83 -7.12 5.58 3.23
C GLN A 83 -5.85 4.99 2.63
N SER A 84 -5.84 3.68 2.46
CA SER A 84 -4.76 2.98 1.78
C SER A 84 -5.35 1.97 0.80
N SER A 85 -4.77 1.90 -0.40
CA SER A 85 -5.08 0.85 -1.37
C SER A 85 -4.57 -0.51 -0.92
N GLU A 86 -3.53 -0.53 -0.08
CA GLU A 86 -2.78 -1.73 0.28
C GLU A 86 -3.07 -2.24 1.69
N VAL A 87 -3.61 -1.38 2.57
CA VAL A 87 -3.78 -1.69 3.98
C VAL A 87 -5.24 -1.76 4.36
N LEU A 88 -5.60 -2.80 5.11
CA LEU A 88 -6.89 -3.03 5.72
C LEU A 88 -6.78 -2.83 7.24
N LEU A 89 -7.68 -2.03 7.81
CA LEU A 89 -7.78 -1.87 9.25
C LEU A 89 -8.62 -3.02 9.84
N GLY A 90 -8.02 -3.78 10.73
CA GLY A 90 -8.64 -4.82 11.53
C GLY A 90 -9.17 -4.31 12.86
N ARG A 91 -9.52 -5.25 13.75
CA ARG A 91 -9.90 -4.95 15.13
C ARG A 91 -8.67 -4.53 15.93
N ASP A 92 -8.90 -3.78 17.02
CA ASP A 92 -7.85 -3.35 17.96
C ASP A 92 -6.65 -2.71 17.26
N GLU A 93 -6.92 -1.90 16.22
CA GLU A 93 -5.93 -1.16 15.45
C GLU A 93 -4.91 -2.03 14.68
N TRP A 94 -5.18 -3.34 14.53
CA TRP A 94 -4.35 -4.20 13.71
C TRP A 94 -4.45 -3.81 12.24
N LEU A 95 -3.31 -3.86 11.56
CA LEU A 95 -3.22 -3.59 10.13
C LEU A 95 -2.89 -4.87 9.37
N PHE A 96 -3.63 -5.13 8.32
CA PHE A 96 -3.44 -6.27 7.41
C PHE A 96 -3.22 -5.76 6.00
N TYR A 97 -2.57 -6.57 5.16
CA TYR A 97 -2.45 -6.25 3.75
C TYR A 97 -3.74 -6.59 3.00
N LYS A 98 -4.11 -5.73 2.06
CA LYS A 98 -5.07 -6.07 1.01
C LYS A 98 -4.35 -6.85 -0.09
N ASN A 99 -5.13 -7.36 -1.08
CA ASN A 99 -4.52 -7.88 -2.29
C ASN A 99 -3.74 -6.78 -3.01
N VAL A 100 -2.48 -7.04 -3.28
CA VAL A 100 -1.58 -6.20 -4.06
C VAL A 100 -1.13 -6.96 -5.31
N SER A 101 -0.42 -6.31 -6.22
CA SER A 101 -0.05 -6.90 -7.52
C SER A 101 0.70 -8.23 -7.44
N ASP A 102 1.49 -8.42 -6.38
CA ASP A 102 2.36 -9.58 -6.16
C ASP A 102 1.88 -10.51 -5.03
N SER A 103 0.80 -10.16 -4.33
CA SER A 103 0.27 -10.93 -3.21
C SER A 103 -1.25 -10.88 -3.14
N ARG A 104 -1.86 -12.05 -2.98
CA ARG A 104 -3.31 -12.22 -2.78
C ARG A 104 -3.63 -12.77 -1.40
N SER A 105 -2.92 -12.33 -0.38
CA SER A 105 -3.03 -12.84 0.98
C SER A 105 -4.44 -12.78 1.55
N LEU A 106 -5.20 -11.75 1.18
CA LEU A 106 -6.59 -11.59 1.61
C LEU A 106 -7.52 -12.62 0.95
N ASP A 107 -7.36 -12.86 -0.35
CA ASP A 107 -8.12 -13.90 -1.05
C ASP A 107 -7.77 -15.30 -0.53
N ASP A 108 -6.48 -15.53 -0.24
CA ASP A 108 -6.01 -16.78 0.32
C ASP A 108 -6.59 -17.02 1.73
N TYR A 109 -6.65 -15.96 2.56
CA TYR A 109 -7.31 -16.02 3.86
C TYR A 109 -8.81 -16.30 3.74
N GLN A 110 -9.49 -15.65 2.80
CA GLN A 110 -10.92 -15.88 2.57
C GLN A 110 -11.21 -17.25 1.94
N GLY A 111 -10.19 -17.94 1.41
CA GLY A 111 -10.37 -19.24 0.73
C GLY A 111 -11.02 -19.10 -0.66
N LEU A 112 -10.81 -17.96 -1.33
CA LEU A 112 -11.39 -17.71 -2.66
C LEU A 112 -10.67 -18.44 -3.78
N ASN A 113 -9.38 -18.79 -3.58
CA ASN A 113 -8.54 -19.44 -4.58
C ASN A 113 -7.80 -20.64 -4.00
N PRO A 114 -8.49 -21.68 -3.52
CA PRO A 114 -7.81 -22.86 -3.01
C PRO A 114 -7.06 -23.60 -4.13
N TYR A 115 -5.99 -24.31 -3.79
CA TYR A 115 -5.33 -25.20 -4.74
C TYR A 115 -6.27 -26.34 -5.13
N SER A 116 -6.30 -26.67 -6.42
CA SER A 116 -6.97 -27.88 -6.85
C SER A 116 -6.22 -29.14 -6.39
N PRO A 117 -6.89 -30.30 -6.27
CA PRO A 117 -6.23 -31.58 -5.97
C PRO A 117 -5.08 -31.87 -6.95
N GLU A 118 -5.24 -31.54 -8.22
CA GLU A 118 -4.23 -31.75 -9.26
C GLU A 118 -3.00 -30.86 -9.02
N GLN A 119 -3.21 -29.60 -8.66
CA GLN A 119 -2.13 -28.66 -8.33
C GLN A 119 -1.36 -29.13 -7.08
N LEU A 120 -2.08 -29.56 -6.04
CA LEU A 120 -1.45 -30.14 -4.84
C LEU A 120 -0.66 -31.38 -5.16
N GLY A 121 -1.20 -32.26 -6.03
CA GLY A 121 -0.51 -33.45 -6.50
C GLY A 121 0.79 -33.11 -7.25
N GLN A 122 0.75 -32.10 -8.11
CA GLN A 122 1.94 -31.66 -8.82
C GLN A 122 2.99 -31.05 -7.89
N ILE A 123 2.60 -30.20 -6.96
CA ILE A 123 3.50 -29.63 -5.94
C ILE A 123 4.17 -30.75 -5.12
N ALA A 124 3.40 -31.75 -4.68
CA ALA A 124 3.93 -32.86 -3.92
C ALA A 124 4.93 -33.71 -4.75
N ALA A 125 4.63 -33.95 -6.03
CA ALA A 125 5.53 -34.66 -6.94
C ALA A 125 6.84 -33.89 -7.16
N ASP A 126 6.77 -32.58 -7.41
CA ASP A 126 7.94 -31.75 -7.64
C ASP A 126 8.83 -31.66 -6.40
N LEU A 127 8.23 -31.49 -5.21
CA LEU A 127 8.98 -31.50 -3.94
C LEU A 127 9.63 -32.85 -3.65
N THR A 128 8.94 -33.95 -3.97
CA THR A 128 9.48 -35.29 -3.80
C THR A 128 10.66 -35.53 -4.75
N ALA A 129 10.55 -35.10 -6.01
CA ALA A 129 11.63 -35.21 -6.98
C ALA A 129 12.86 -34.37 -6.55
N LEU A 130 12.64 -33.17 -6.06
CA LEU A 130 13.69 -32.29 -5.53
C LEU A 130 14.36 -32.93 -4.30
N GLN A 131 13.57 -33.47 -3.37
CA GLN A 131 14.10 -34.19 -2.19
C GLN A 131 15.00 -35.33 -2.58
N GLN A 132 14.57 -36.17 -3.53
CA GLN A 132 15.34 -37.31 -4.03
C GLN A 132 16.66 -36.90 -4.69
N LEU A 133 16.60 -35.85 -5.51
CA LEU A 133 17.80 -35.29 -6.17
C LEU A 133 18.82 -34.77 -5.15
N LEU A 134 18.36 -34.07 -4.13
CA LEU A 134 19.23 -33.52 -3.06
C LEU A 134 19.79 -34.65 -2.17
N ALA A 135 18.97 -35.66 -1.85
CA ALA A 135 19.39 -36.83 -1.05
C ALA A 135 20.53 -37.61 -1.71
N GLN A 136 20.53 -37.74 -3.05
CA GLN A 136 21.64 -38.35 -3.81
C GLN A 136 22.98 -37.61 -3.63
N ARG A 137 22.93 -36.34 -3.23
CA ARG A 137 24.10 -35.52 -2.94
C ARG A 137 24.38 -35.34 -1.45
N GLY A 138 23.69 -36.10 -0.60
CA GLY A 138 23.83 -36.02 0.85
C GLY A 138 23.22 -34.72 1.45
N VAL A 139 22.36 -34.02 0.72
CA VAL A 139 21.70 -32.81 1.19
C VAL A 139 20.28 -33.10 1.66
N GLN A 140 19.94 -32.64 2.86
CA GLN A 140 18.59 -32.75 3.41
C GLN A 140 17.75 -31.53 2.98
N LEU A 141 16.58 -31.78 2.37
CA LEU A 141 15.57 -30.73 2.11
C LEU A 141 14.72 -30.50 3.35
N VAL A 142 14.59 -29.26 3.76
CA VAL A 142 13.64 -28.83 4.79
C VAL A 142 12.69 -27.81 4.16
N LEU A 143 11.40 -28.10 4.16
CA LEU A 143 10.35 -27.19 3.70
C LEU A 143 9.76 -26.46 4.91
N LEU A 144 9.80 -25.13 4.88
CA LEU A 144 9.12 -24.27 5.85
C LEU A 144 8.09 -23.41 5.12
N VAL A 145 6.83 -23.53 5.48
CA VAL A 145 5.75 -22.68 4.99
C VAL A 145 5.43 -21.65 6.08
N ALA A 146 5.75 -20.38 5.82
CA ALA A 146 5.38 -19.30 6.72
C ALA A 146 3.92 -18.89 6.49
N PRO A 147 3.06 -18.95 7.51
CA PRO A 147 1.66 -18.54 7.35
C PRO A 147 1.56 -17.02 7.20
N ASN A 148 0.54 -16.56 6.46
CA ASN A 148 0.23 -15.16 6.35
C ASN A 148 -0.34 -14.61 7.68
N LYS A 149 -0.14 -13.31 7.93
CA LYS A 149 -0.61 -12.64 9.14
C LYS A 149 -2.11 -12.81 9.37
N GLU A 150 -2.89 -12.76 8.30
CA GLU A 150 -4.35 -12.91 8.29
C GLU A 150 -4.78 -14.28 8.82
N GLY A 151 -4.03 -15.33 8.52
CA GLY A 151 -4.29 -16.70 9.00
C GLY A 151 -3.90 -16.89 10.46
N VAL A 152 -2.82 -16.24 10.91
CA VAL A 152 -2.32 -16.39 12.31
C VAL A 152 -3.16 -15.58 13.30
N TYR A 153 -3.60 -14.40 12.89
CA TYR A 153 -4.29 -13.41 13.74
C TYR A 153 -5.71 -13.13 13.22
N SER A 154 -6.40 -14.20 12.85
CA SER A 154 -7.74 -14.15 12.25
C SER A 154 -8.79 -13.49 13.15
N GLU A 155 -8.62 -13.53 14.48
CA GLU A 155 -9.47 -12.87 15.46
C GLU A 155 -9.47 -11.35 15.35
N TYR A 156 -8.40 -10.77 14.81
CA TYR A 156 -8.28 -9.33 14.59
C TYR A 156 -8.75 -8.89 13.19
N MET A 157 -9.12 -9.84 12.34
CA MET A 157 -9.65 -9.50 11.02
C MET A 157 -11.01 -8.78 11.14
N PRO A 158 -11.31 -7.80 10.27
CA PRO A 158 -12.59 -7.10 10.34
C PRO A 158 -13.73 -8.03 9.91
N ALA A 159 -14.91 -7.84 10.52
CA ALA A 159 -16.09 -8.67 10.24
C ALA A 159 -16.56 -8.64 8.77
N GLY A 160 -16.19 -7.58 8.03
CA GLY A 160 -16.50 -7.46 6.60
C GLY A 160 -15.65 -8.36 5.68
N VAL A 161 -14.69 -9.11 6.23
CA VAL A 161 -13.81 -10.03 5.50
C VAL A 161 -13.94 -11.44 6.09
N PRO A 162 -15.05 -12.14 5.84
CA PRO A 162 -15.27 -13.48 6.38
C PRO A 162 -14.41 -14.51 5.65
N GLN A 163 -14.04 -15.55 6.35
CA GLN A 163 -13.53 -16.79 5.78
C GLN A 163 -14.70 -17.57 5.17
N VAL A 164 -14.67 -17.84 3.87
CA VAL A 164 -15.74 -18.56 3.15
C VAL A 164 -15.31 -19.92 2.65
N GLY A 165 -14.02 -20.22 2.71
CA GLY A 165 -13.43 -21.49 2.29
C GLY A 165 -12.16 -21.82 3.08
N PRO A 166 -11.50 -22.97 2.78
CA PRO A 166 -10.22 -23.29 3.37
C PRO A 166 -9.16 -22.27 2.91
N THR A 167 -8.33 -21.86 3.84
CA THR A 167 -7.15 -21.02 3.52
C THR A 167 -6.17 -21.79 2.64
N LYS A 168 -5.47 -21.08 1.78
CA LYS A 168 -4.49 -21.63 0.86
C LYS A 168 -3.20 -21.98 1.57
#